data_7388cbba24befc5b0ee41bf0336c0d70
#
_entry.id   7388cbba24befc5b0ee41bf0336c0d70
#
_cell.length_a   1.000
_cell.length_b   1.000
_cell.length_c   1.000
_cell.angle_alpha   90.00
_cell.angle_beta   90.00
_cell.angle_gamma   90.00
#
_symmetry.space_group_name_H-M   'P 1'
#
loop_
_entity.id
_entity.type
_entity.pdbx_description
1 polymer ?
#
loop_
_entity_poly.entity_id
_entity_poly.type
_entity_poly.pdbx_seq_one_letter_code
_entity_poly.pdbx_strand_id
1 'polypeptide(L)'
;MNSSSRPTQDQEELIRELQISREKTEIMENALADVAEELEFLKKQLLQPKEPQKEILSMALEDLLEELRFTRWQMESLHNSIDGVLTRAFEKDEGFQLKEILVRLMTLALQHWEETTGSSKLELAEKSGIWKVHLDKGYFRVRTLDRYLSVPSLPRYPRWKDVTRTVRFVLNHGTSSVSQELREVLKSFQQQLVRSNS
;
A
#
# COMPACT_ATOMS: atom_id res chain seq x y z
N MET A 1 18.97 13.29 -31.44
CA MET A 1 18.81 11.91 -31.92
C MET A 1 18.39 11.08 -30.71
N ASN A 2 17.09 10.88 -30.55
CA ASN A 2 16.56 10.08 -29.45
C ASN A 2 16.64 8.60 -29.87
N SER A 3 17.60 7.88 -29.32
CA SER A 3 17.63 6.42 -29.39
C SER A 3 16.60 5.87 -28.42
N SER A 4 15.38 5.66 -28.92
CA SER A 4 14.34 4.88 -28.25
C SER A 4 14.80 3.42 -28.28
N SER A 5 15.42 2.97 -27.18
CA SER A 5 15.78 1.56 -27.00
C SER A 5 14.49 0.75 -26.94
N ARG A 6 14.32 -0.24 -27.81
CA ARG A 6 13.22 -1.21 -27.69
C ARG A 6 13.37 -1.99 -26.39
N PRO A 7 12.28 -2.25 -25.66
CA PRO A 7 12.33 -3.08 -24.47
C PRO A 7 12.90 -4.46 -24.82
N THR A 8 13.64 -5.05 -23.88
CA THR A 8 14.11 -6.44 -24.01
C THR A 8 12.93 -7.38 -23.82
N GLN A 9 13.05 -8.62 -24.34
CA GLN A 9 12.00 -9.64 -24.25
C GLN A 9 11.56 -9.90 -22.79
N ASP A 10 12.51 -9.88 -21.86
CA ASP A 10 12.22 -10.00 -20.42
C ASP A 10 11.44 -8.81 -19.86
N GLN A 11 11.63 -7.63 -20.43
CA GLN A 11 10.90 -6.42 -20.03
C GLN A 11 9.44 -6.46 -20.53
N GLU A 12 9.22 -6.96 -21.73
CA GLU A 12 7.85 -7.12 -22.29
C GLU A 12 7.04 -8.18 -21.50
N GLU A 13 7.67 -9.27 -21.08
CA GLU A 13 7.03 -10.29 -20.25
C GLU A 13 6.64 -9.74 -18.87
N LEU A 14 7.53 -8.98 -18.27
CA LEU A 14 7.29 -8.33 -16.97
C LEU A 14 6.16 -7.29 -17.03
N ILE A 15 6.08 -6.50 -18.11
CA ILE A 15 4.97 -5.56 -18.35
C ILE A 15 3.65 -6.30 -18.44
N ARG A 16 3.63 -7.41 -19.16
CA ARG A 16 2.44 -8.23 -19.33
C ARG A 16 1.96 -8.81 -18.00
N GLU A 17 2.87 -9.34 -17.17
CA GLU A 17 2.55 -9.85 -15.83
C GLU A 17 1.97 -8.76 -14.92
N LEU A 18 2.56 -7.55 -14.94
CA LEU A 18 2.06 -6.42 -14.15
C LEU A 18 0.70 -5.92 -14.63
N GLN A 19 0.47 -5.92 -15.93
CA GLN A 19 -0.81 -5.51 -16.51
C GLN A 19 -1.92 -6.49 -16.11
N ILE A 20 -1.65 -7.80 -16.21
CA ILE A 20 -2.55 -8.86 -15.75
C ILE A 20 -2.80 -8.74 -14.23
N SER A 21 -1.76 -8.48 -13.45
CA SER A 21 -1.89 -8.30 -12.00
C SER A 21 -2.74 -7.09 -11.63
N ARG A 22 -2.60 -5.98 -12.37
CA ARG A 22 -3.39 -4.76 -12.19
C ARG A 22 -4.87 -4.99 -12.50
N GLU A 23 -5.16 -5.63 -13.64
CA GLU A 23 -6.54 -5.97 -14.03
C GLU A 23 -7.19 -6.89 -12.99
N LYS A 24 -6.47 -7.89 -12.49
CA LYS A 24 -6.96 -8.77 -11.42
C LYS A 24 -7.22 -8.01 -10.12
N THR A 25 -6.37 -7.05 -9.77
CA THR A 25 -6.56 -6.23 -8.56
C THR A 25 -7.81 -5.36 -8.69
N GLU A 26 -8.04 -4.74 -9.84
CA GLU A 26 -9.23 -3.93 -10.12
C GLU A 26 -10.53 -4.76 -10.08
N ILE A 27 -10.49 -5.97 -10.65
CA ILE A 27 -11.63 -6.92 -10.58
C ILE A 27 -11.92 -7.29 -9.13
N MET A 28 -10.88 -7.54 -8.31
CA MET A 28 -11.06 -7.90 -6.90
C MET A 28 -11.50 -6.73 -6.03
N GLU A 29 -11.04 -5.50 -6.31
CA GLU A 29 -11.53 -4.30 -5.63
C GLU A 29 -13.03 -4.10 -5.88
N ASN A 30 -13.48 -4.30 -7.11
CA ASN A 30 -14.89 -4.23 -7.48
C ASN A 30 -15.70 -5.34 -6.78
N ALA A 31 -15.23 -6.58 -6.78
CA ALA A 31 -15.89 -7.70 -6.09
C ALA A 31 -15.98 -7.47 -4.56
N LEU A 32 -14.95 -6.88 -3.95
CA LEU A 32 -14.99 -6.51 -2.53
C LEU A 32 -16.02 -5.40 -2.24
N ALA A 33 -16.17 -4.44 -3.15
CA ALA A 33 -17.17 -3.39 -3.02
C ALA A 33 -18.59 -3.97 -3.09
N ASP A 34 -18.85 -4.88 -4.03
CA ASP A 34 -20.15 -5.57 -4.18
C ASP A 34 -20.48 -6.39 -2.92
N VAL A 35 -19.52 -7.16 -2.40
CA VAL A 35 -19.70 -7.94 -1.16
C VAL A 35 -19.96 -7.04 0.06
N ALA A 36 -19.28 -5.88 0.11
CA ALA A 36 -19.51 -4.92 1.21
C ALA A 36 -20.91 -4.33 1.16
N GLU A 37 -21.45 -4.04 -0.02
CA GLU A 37 -22.82 -3.56 -0.21
C GLU A 37 -23.85 -4.62 0.20
N GLU A 38 -23.61 -5.88 -0.17
CA GLU A 38 -24.46 -7.01 0.17
C GLU A 38 -24.45 -7.29 1.68
N LEU A 39 -23.32 -7.18 2.35
CA LEU A 39 -23.21 -7.25 3.81
C LEU A 39 -23.99 -6.15 4.53
N GLU A 40 -23.96 -4.92 4.05
CA GLU A 40 -24.75 -3.82 4.61
C GLU A 40 -26.26 -4.03 4.40
N PHE A 41 -26.65 -4.61 3.26
CA PHE A 41 -28.04 -4.99 2.99
C PHE A 41 -28.53 -6.08 3.95
N LEU A 42 -27.74 -7.15 4.12
CA LEU A 42 -28.05 -8.25 5.05
C LEU A 42 -28.10 -7.77 6.51
N LYS A 43 -27.20 -6.87 6.89
CA LYS A 43 -27.20 -6.27 8.23
C LYS A 43 -28.47 -5.46 8.50
N LYS A 44 -28.99 -4.74 7.51
CA LYS A 44 -30.29 -4.05 7.61
C LYS A 44 -31.45 -5.02 7.76
N GLN A 45 -31.42 -6.17 7.09
CA GLN A 45 -32.44 -7.21 7.22
C GLN A 45 -32.40 -7.93 8.60
N LEU A 46 -31.18 -8.13 9.15
CA LEU A 46 -30.99 -8.74 10.48
C LEU A 46 -31.53 -7.89 11.64
N LEU A 47 -31.75 -6.59 11.43
CA LEU A 47 -32.31 -5.72 12.48
C LEU A 47 -33.81 -5.93 12.75
N GLN A 48 -34.55 -6.74 11.92
CA GLN A 48 -35.95 -7.09 12.13
C GLN A 48 -36.30 -8.54 11.74
N PRO A 49 -35.75 -9.60 12.38
CA PRO A 49 -35.98 -10.96 11.91
C PRO A 49 -37.26 -11.60 12.46
N LYS A 50 -38.08 -12.17 11.57
CA LYS A 50 -38.97 -13.29 11.90
C LYS A 50 -38.15 -14.60 11.87
N GLU A 51 -38.35 -15.48 12.85
CA GLU A 51 -37.53 -16.69 13.11
C GLU A 51 -37.10 -17.53 11.88
N PRO A 52 -37.92 -17.83 10.85
CA PRO A 52 -37.45 -18.60 9.69
C PRO A 52 -36.47 -17.86 8.77
N GLN A 53 -36.39 -16.53 8.84
CA GLN A 53 -35.46 -15.72 8.04
C GLN A 53 -34.08 -15.66 8.65
N LYS A 54 -33.95 -15.91 9.96
CA LYS A 54 -32.70 -15.85 10.70
C LYS A 54 -31.71 -16.94 10.28
N GLU A 55 -32.22 -18.15 9.99
CA GLU A 55 -31.42 -19.28 9.57
C GLU A 55 -30.89 -19.12 8.14
N ILE A 56 -31.73 -18.63 7.23
CA ILE A 56 -31.35 -18.34 5.84
C ILE A 56 -30.30 -17.20 5.80
N LEU A 57 -30.49 -16.15 6.60
CA LEU A 57 -29.58 -15.03 6.71
C LEU A 57 -28.25 -15.43 7.34
N SER A 58 -28.23 -16.35 8.30
CA SER A 58 -27.02 -16.89 8.91
C SER A 58 -26.18 -17.68 7.89
N MET A 59 -26.84 -18.53 7.08
CA MET A 59 -26.15 -19.26 6.00
C MET A 59 -25.58 -18.33 4.95
N ALA A 60 -26.36 -17.34 4.47
CA ALA A 60 -25.89 -16.37 3.50
C ALA A 60 -24.71 -15.52 4.03
N LEU A 61 -24.71 -15.21 5.33
CA LEU A 61 -23.60 -14.50 5.96
C LEU A 61 -22.33 -15.36 6.06
N GLU A 62 -22.47 -16.66 6.33
CA GLU A 62 -21.34 -17.61 6.34
C GLU A 62 -20.73 -17.75 4.95
N ASP A 63 -21.54 -17.90 3.91
CA ASP A 63 -21.08 -18.00 2.51
C ASP A 63 -20.31 -16.73 2.09
N LEU A 64 -20.83 -15.53 2.41
CA LEU A 64 -20.17 -14.26 2.14
C LEU A 64 -18.86 -14.09 2.90
N LEU A 65 -18.79 -14.56 4.15
CA LEU A 65 -17.55 -14.52 4.93
C LEU A 65 -16.48 -15.45 4.34
N GLU A 66 -16.88 -16.59 3.78
CA GLU A 66 -15.97 -17.53 3.13
C GLU A 66 -15.44 -16.95 1.81
N GLU A 67 -16.29 -16.30 1.02
CA GLU A 67 -15.91 -15.60 -0.20
C GLU A 67 -14.96 -14.41 0.06
N LEU A 68 -15.22 -13.63 1.11
CA LEU A 68 -14.32 -12.57 1.58
C LEU A 68 -12.95 -13.13 2.01
N ARG A 69 -12.91 -14.26 2.71
CA ARG A 69 -11.63 -14.90 3.09
C ARG A 69 -10.85 -15.37 1.87
N PHE A 70 -11.53 -15.95 0.88
CA PHE A 70 -10.91 -16.40 -0.35
C PHE A 70 -10.36 -15.24 -1.17
N THR A 71 -11.15 -14.18 -1.34
CA THR A 71 -10.73 -12.96 -2.05
C THR A 71 -9.54 -12.29 -1.38
N ARG A 72 -9.56 -12.22 -0.04
CA ARG A 72 -8.42 -11.72 0.73
C ARG A 72 -7.15 -12.54 0.53
N TRP A 73 -7.27 -13.86 0.53
CA TRP A 73 -6.13 -14.76 0.27
C TRP A 73 -5.58 -14.56 -1.15
N GLN A 74 -6.44 -14.41 -2.16
CA GLN A 74 -6.02 -14.09 -3.53
C GLN A 74 -5.28 -12.75 -3.61
N MET A 75 -5.78 -11.72 -2.94
CA MET A 75 -5.13 -10.41 -2.85
C MET A 75 -3.74 -10.51 -2.20
N GLU A 76 -3.60 -11.26 -1.12
CA GLU A 76 -2.30 -11.48 -0.45
C GLU A 76 -1.32 -12.23 -1.36
N SER A 77 -1.79 -13.21 -2.13
CA SER A 77 -0.97 -13.96 -3.10
C SER A 77 -0.47 -13.07 -4.25
N LEU A 78 -1.35 -12.26 -4.84
CA LEU A 78 -0.98 -11.28 -5.87
C LEU A 78 -0.01 -10.23 -5.32
N HIS A 79 -0.24 -9.77 -4.11
CA HIS A 79 0.62 -8.83 -3.40
C HIS A 79 2.05 -9.38 -3.26
N ASN A 80 2.20 -10.66 -2.91
CA ASN A 80 3.50 -11.32 -2.77
C ASN A 80 4.20 -11.50 -4.13
N SER A 81 3.43 -11.73 -5.20
CA SER A 81 3.97 -11.80 -6.56
C SER A 81 4.55 -10.45 -7.01
N ILE A 82 3.82 -9.35 -6.78
CA ILE A 82 4.29 -7.99 -7.07
C ILE A 82 5.55 -7.65 -6.26
N ASP A 83 5.64 -8.07 -5.00
CA ASP A 83 6.83 -7.86 -4.18
C ASP A 83 8.08 -8.52 -4.76
N GLY A 84 7.96 -9.72 -5.28
CA GLY A 84 9.07 -10.42 -5.93
C GLY A 84 9.60 -9.69 -7.17
N VAL A 85 8.69 -9.09 -7.96
CA VAL A 85 9.03 -8.30 -9.14
C VAL A 85 9.74 -7.00 -8.73
N LEU A 86 9.19 -6.28 -7.75
CA LEU A 86 9.74 -5.01 -7.28
C LEU A 86 11.09 -5.18 -6.57
N THR A 87 11.27 -6.29 -5.84
CA THR A 87 12.58 -6.62 -5.24
C THR A 87 13.67 -6.70 -6.32
N ARG A 88 13.37 -7.33 -7.46
CA ARG A 88 14.29 -7.39 -8.61
C ARG A 88 14.55 -6.02 -9.25
N ALA A 89 13.55 -5.15 -9.33
CA ALA A 89 13.72 -3.79 -9.84
C ALA A 89 14.65 -2.94 -8.98
N PHE A 90 14.62 -3.09 -7.65
CA PHE A 90 15.53 -2.39 -6.72
C PHE A 90 16.99 -2.89 -6.78
N GLU A 91 17.27 -4.03 -7.40
CA GLU A 91 18.63 -4.58 -7.57
C GLU A 91 19.38 -4.02 -8.77
N LYS A 92 18.69 -3.42 -9.76
CA LYS A 92 19.30 -2.80 -10.95
C LYS A 92 19.75 -1.35 -10.65
N ASP A 93 20.58 -0.77 -11.53
CA ASP A 93 21.10 0.62 -11.41
C ASP A 93 20.00 1.69 -11.29
N GLU A 94 18.81 1.43 -11.80
CA GLU A 94 17.61 2.27 -11.62
C GLU A 94 17.12 2.30 -10.15
N GLY A 95 17.57 1.35 -9.33
CA GLY A 95 17.24 1.28 -7.91
C GLY A 95 17.72 2.48 -7.08
N PHE A 96 18.70 3.24 -7.56
CA PHE A 96 19.16 4.44 -6.85
C PHE A 96 18.07 5.54 -6.88
N GLN A 97 17.48 5.82 -8.02
CA GLN A 97 16.41 6.81 -8.16
C GLN A 97 15.16 6.43 -7.34
N LEU A 98 14.79 5.15 -7.35
CA LEU A 98 13.68 4.66 -6.53
C LEU A 98 13.94 4.83 -5.03
N LYS A 99 15.18 4.63 -4.57
CA LYS A 99 15.58 4.85 -3.17
C LYS A 99 15.47 6.32 -2.76
N GLU A 100 15.91 7.23 -3.63
CA GLU A 100 15.77 8.68 -3.40
C GLU A 100 14.31 9.10 -3.28
N ILE A 101 13.45 8.59 -4.15
CA ILE A 101 12.00 8.88 -4.11
C ILE A 101 11.38 8.32 -2.83
N LEU A 102 11.76 7.13 -2.37
CA LEU A 102 11.26 6.58 -1.10
C LEU A 102 11.64 7.44 0.10
N VAL A 103 12.89 7.93 0.13
CA VAL A 103 13.34 8.86 1.18
C VAL A 103 12.53 10.16 1.12
N ARG A 104 12.36 10.73 -0.07
CA ARG A 104 11.54 11.94 -0.25
C ARG A 104 10.11 11.75 0.19
N LEU A 105 9.47 10.63 -0.17
CA LEU A 105 8.13 10.28 0.28
C LEU A 105 8.01 10.22 1.79
N MET A 106 8.96 9.57 2.48
CA MET A 106 8.95 9.50 3.94
C MET A 106 9.17 10.85 4.60
N THR A 107 10.09 11.66 4.07
CA THR A 107 10.37 13.00 4.59
C THR A 107 9.13 13.89 4.47
N LEU A 108 8.50 13.93 3.29
CA LEU A 108 7.28 14.71 3.06
C LEU A 108 6.09 14.19 3.89
N ALA A 109 5.99 12.87 4.08
CA ALA A 109 4.95 12.29 4.92
C ALA A 109 5.08 12.69 6.38
N LEU A 110 6.31 12.73 6.92
CA LEU A 110 6.55 13.20 8.27
C LEU A 110 6.28 14.70 8.42
N GLN A 111 6.72 15.51 7.46
CA GLN A 111 6.41 16.94 7.45
C GLN A 111 4.90 17.19 7.39
N HIS A 112 4.19 16.49 6.51
CA HIS A 112 2.73 16.59 6.42
C HIS A 112 2.05 16.24 7.74
N TRP A 113 2.51 15.16 8.39
CA TRP A 113 2.00 14.72 9.67
C TRP A 113 2.21 15.77 10.77
N GLU A 114 3.41 16.31 10.85
CA GLU A 114 3.76 17.35 11.83
C GLU A 114 2.94 18.62 11.62
N GLU A 115 2.82 19.10 10.36
CA GLU A 115 2.03 20.29 10.03
C GLU A 115 0.53 20.13 10.30
N THR A 116 -0.04 18.92 10.07
CA THR A 116 -1.48 18.70 10.23
C THR A 116 -1.90 18.34 11.65
N THR A 117 -1.03 17.68 12.40
CA THR A 117 -1.38 17.15 13.73
C THR A 117 -0.60 17.75 14.87
N GLY A 118 0.52 18.44 14.60
CA GLY A 118 1.48 18.88 15.61
C GLY A 118 2.21 17.72 16.31
N SER A 119 2.04 16.50 15.82
CA SER A 119 2.49 15.26 16.48
C SER A 119 3.81 14.75 15.93
N SER A 120 4.56 14.06 16.75
CA SER A 120 5.88 13.50 16.42
C SER A 120 5.78 12.25 15.51
N LYS A 121 6.92 11.85 14.94
CA LYS A 121 7.05 10.57 14.21
C LYS A 121 6.75 9.34 15.08
N LEU A 122 6.91 9.44 16.40
CA LEU A 122 6.58 8.37 17.34
C LEU A 122 5.06 8.15 17.34
N GLU A 123 4.29 9.22 17.47
CA GLU A 123 2.82 9.15 17.43
C GLU A 123 2.31 8.70 16.08
N LEU A 124 2.96 9.11 14.97
CA LEU A 124 2.65 8.56 13.66
C LEU A 124 2.80 7.04 13.64
N ALA A 125 3.90 6.51 14.18
CA ALA A 125 4.14 5.08 14.23
C ALA A 125 3.08 4.35 15.07
N GLU A 126 2.73 4.88 16.24
CA GLU A 126 1.72 4.33 17.13
C GLU A 126 0.33 4.35 16.50
N LYS A 127 -0.11 5.51 15.98
CA LYS A 127 -1.45 5.67 15.40
C LYS A 127 -1.64 4.90 14.10
N SER A 128 -0.61 4.83 13.24
CA SER A 128 -0.69 4.09 11.98
C SER A 128 -0.55 2.58 12.16
N GLY A 129 0.14 2.12 13.20
CA GLY A 129 0.48 0.71 13.41
C GLY A 129 1.41 0.11 12.33
N ILE A 130 1.96 0.94 11.43
CA ILE A 130 2.81 0.49 10.32
C ILE A 130 4.24 0.24 10.80
N TRP A 131 4.74 1.12 11.67
CA TRP A 131 6.11 1.10 12.14
C TRP A 131 6.20 0.67 13.60
N LYS A 132 7.06 -0.31 13.89
CA LYS A 132 7.23 -0.79 15.27
C LYS A 132 7.95 0.25 16.11
N VAL A 133 7.37 0.56 17.27
CA VAL A 133 7.99 1.34 18.33
C VAL A 133 8.80 0.40 19.23
N HIS A 134 10.02 0.79 19.54
CA HIS A 134 10.93 0.05 20.42
C HIS A 134 11.36 0.90 21.60
N LEU A 135 11.40 0.30 22.78
CA LEU A 135 12.03 0.91 23.94
C LEU A 135 13.56 0.68 23.86
N ASP A 136 14.33 1.74 23.77
CA ASP A 136 15.79 1.70 23.71
C ASP A 136 16.38 2.62 24.76
N LYS A 137 17.11 2.05 25.73
CA LYS A 137 17.75 2.78 26.84
C LYS A 137 16.81 3.75 27.59
N GLY A 138 15.54 3.34 27.78
CA GLY A 138 14.53 4.17 28.45
C GLY A 138 13.79 5.17 27.54
N TYR A 139 14.10 5.23 26.26
CA TYR A 139 13.42 6.10 25.28
C TYR A 139 12.72 5.30 24.21
N PHE A 140 11.51 5.73 23.84
CA PHE A 140 10.82 5.15 22.68
C PHE A 140 11.44 5.63 21.37
N ARG A 141 11.73 4.70 20.46
CA ARG A 141 12.31 4.98 19.14
C ARG A 141 11.64 4.18 18.04
N VAL A 142 11.63 4.75 16.83
CA VAL A 142 11.11 4.11 15.61
C VAL A 142 12.27 3.85 14.64
N ARG A 143 13.23 3.01 15.07
CA ARG A 143 14.49 2.75 14.35
C ARG A 143 14.28 2.34 12.88
N THR A 144 13.22 1.57 12.61
CA THR A 144 12.94 1.12 11.24
C THR A 144 12.52 2.29 10.37
N LEU A 145 11.67 3.20 10.86
CA LEU A 145 11.27 4.41 10.15
C LEU A 145 12.47 5.35 9.93
N ASP A 146 13.32 5.54 10.95
CA ASP A 146 14.50 6.41 10.87
C ASP A 146 15.43 6.03 9.71
N ARG A 147 15.50 4.74 9.35
CA ARG A 147 16.29 4.26 8.20
C ARG A 147 15.77 4.74 6.86
N TYR A 148 14.53 5.19 6.78
CA TYR A 148 13.90 5.69 5.54
C TYR A 148 14.05 7.20 5.34
N LEU A 149 14.80 7.88 6.19
CA LEU A 149 15.04 9.32 6.11
C LEU A 149 16.34 9.70 5.38
N SER A 150 17.15 8.71 5.00
CA SER A 150 18.34 8.94 4.18
C SER A 150 18.66 7.73 3.32
N VAL A 151 19.15 7.98 2.09
CA VAL A 151 19.48 6.92 1.14
C VAL A 151 20.56 5.95 1.69
N PRO A 152 21.64 6.42 2.36
CA PRO A 152 22.66 5.52 2.90
C PRO A 152 22.16 4.58 4.01
N SER A 153 21.09 4.96 4.74
CA SER A 153 20.51 4.16 5.82
C SER A 153 19.41 3.22 5.36
N LEU A 154 18.94 3.34 4.11
CA LEU A 154 17.92 2.45 3.58
C LEU A 154 18.39 0.99 3.58
N PRO A 155 17.51 0.03 3.92
CA PRO A 155 17.81 -1.38 3.76
C PRO A 155 18.04 -1.72 2.28
N ARG A 156 18.80 -2.79 2.03
CA ARG A 156 19.04 -3.30 0.66
C ARG A 156 17.71 -3.55 -0.08
N TYR A 157 16.72 -4.09 0.64
CA TYR A 157 15.35 -4.32 0.17
C TYR A 157 14.39 -3.44 0.95
N PRO A 158 14.08 -2.23 0.45
CA PRO A 158 13.20 -1.31 1.16
C PRO A 158 11.76 -1.82 1.20
N ARG A 159 11.10 -1.63 2.33
CA ARG A 159 9.68 -1.95 2.52
C ARG A 159 8.81 -0.82 1.94
N TRP A 160 8.85 -0.66 0.62
CA TRP A 160 8.18 0.42 -0.11
C TRP A 160 6.66 0.48 0.15
N LYS A 161 6.03 -0.68 0.41
CA LYS A 161 4.60 -0.75 0.79
C LYS A 161 4.32 -0.02 2.08
N ASP A 162 5.19 -0.16 3.09
CA ASP A 162 5.01 0.53 4.35
C ASP A 162 5.16 2.05 4.16
N VAL A 163 6.06 2.48 3.26
CA VAL A 163 6.18 3.90 2.88
C VAL A 163 4.90 4.39 2.21
N THR A 164 4.39 3.69 1.20
CA THR A 164 3.15 4.10 0.51
C THR A 164 1.92 4.06 1.42
N ARG A 165 1.83 3.08 2.32
CA ARG A 165 0.77 3.04 3.35
C ARG A 165 0.86 4.23 4.30
N THR A 166 2.08 4.60 4.72
CA THR A 166 2.30 5.78 5.56
C THR A 166 1.86 7.06 4.85
N VAL A 167 2.23 7.23 3.59
CA VAL A 167 1.81 8.38 2.78
C VAL A 167 0.28 8.47 2.67
N ARG A 168 -0.39 7.36 2.38
CA ARG A 168 -1.86 7.33 2.33
C ARG A 168 -2.49 7.64 3.69
N PHE A 169 -1.92 7.08 4.75
CA PHE A 169 -2.38 7.32 6.12
C PHE A 169 -2.33 8.81 6.46
N VAL A 170 -1.20 9.48 6.25
CA VAL A 170 -1.06 10.90 6.60
C VAL A 170 -1.93 11.80 5.71
N LEU A 171 -2.08 11.51 4.41
CA LEU A 171 -2.95 12.25 3.50
C LEU A 171 -4.43 12.20 3.89
N ASN A 172 -4.86 11.19 4.65
CA ASN A 172 -6.22 11.07 5.17
C ASN A 172 -6.43 11.89 6.47
N HIS A 173 -5.38 12.46 7.07
CA HIS A 173 -5.44 13.21 8.33
C HIS A 173 -5.48 14.73 8.16
N GLY A 174 -5.70 15.22 6.95
CA GLY A 174 -5.85 16.64 6.70
C GLY A 174 -5.07 17.15 5.49
N THR A 175 -4.87 18.45 5.45
CA THR A 175 -4.16 19.15 4.37
C THR A 175 -3.05 20.02 4.98
N SER A 176 -1.85 19.93 4.41
CA SER A 176 -0.68 20.71 4.80
C SER A 176 -0.10 21.45 3.59
N SER A 177 0.93 22.26 3.80
CA SER A 177 1.65 22.96 2.74
C SER A 177 2.26 22.00 1.71
N VAL A 178 2.65 20.79 2.14
CA VAL A 178 3.31 19.78 1.30
C VAL A 178 2.36 18.71 0.72
N SER A 179 1.05 18.82 0.98
CA SER A 179 0.07 17.79 0.53
C SER A 179 0.09 17.56 -0.98
N GLN A 180 0.20 18.62 -1.76
CA GLN A 180 0.22 18.54 -3.22
C GLN A 180 1.50 17.88 -3.69
N GLU A 181 2.65 18.32 -3.18
CA GLU A 181 3.94 17.74 -3.51
C GLU A 181 4.00 16.24 -3.15
N LEU A 182 3.50 15.87 -1.97
CA LEU A 182 3.46 14.49 -1.52
C LEU A 182 2.64 13.60 -2.47
N ARG A 183 1.50 14.08 -2.98
CA ARG A 183 0.70 13.36 -3.99
C ARG A 183 1.42 13.21 -5.31
N GLU A 184 2.10 14.26 -5.78
CA GLU A 184 2.85 14.25 -7.03
C GLU A 184 4.04 13.28 -6.97
N VAL A 185 4.78 13.30 -5.86
CA VAL A 185 5.90 12.37 -5.64
C VAL A 185 5.40 10.92 -5.53
N LEU A 186 4.26 10.67 -4.87
CA LEU A 186 3.64 9.35 -4.81
C LEU A 186 3.24 8.86 -6.21
N LYS A 187 2.63 9.72 -7.02
CA LYS A 187 2.26 9.41 -8.41
C LYS A 187 3.50 9.12 -9.26
N SER A 188 4.56 9.93 -9.11
CA SER A 188 5.84 9.71 -9.80
C SER A 188 6.47 8.38 -9.41
N PHE A 189 6.47 8.04 -8.12
CA PHE A 189 6.93 6.75 -7.64
C PHE A 189 6.19 5.58 -8.27
N GLN A 190 4.86 5.64 -8.30
CA GLN A 190 4.03 4.62 -8.92
C GLN A 190 4.30 4.49 -10.42
N GLN A 191 4.50 5.61 -11.14
CA GLN A 191 4.84 5.61 -12.55
C GLN A 191 6.23 5.02 -12.81
N GLN A 192 7.20 5.32 -11.95
CA GLN A 192 8.54 4.74 -12.09
C GLN A 192 8.55 3.24 -11.79
N LEU A 193 7.82 2.77 -10.80
CA LEU A 193 7.62 1.34 -10.57
C LEU A 193 7.06 0.63 -11.81
N VAL A 194 6.18 1.30 -12.55
CA VAL A 194 5.66 0.76 -13.83
C VAL A 194 6.73 0.79 -14.92
N ARG A 195 7.54 1.86 -15.01
CA ARG A 195 8.60 2.01 -16.03
C ARG A 195 9.81 1.10 -15.81
N SER A 196 10.23 0.93 -14.55
CA SER A 196 11.34 0.02 -14.21
C SER A 196 11.01 -1.45 -14.53
N ASN A 197 9.76 -1.70 -14.85
CA ASN A 197 9.20 -2.98 -15.25
C ASN A 197 8.86 -3.01 -16.75
N SER A 198 9.19 -1.94 -17.48
CA SER A 198 9.05 -1.81 -18.94
C SER A 198 10.39 -1.91 -19.61
#